data_79a5943a9b67dd57551ac7590b2fe31f
#
_entry.id   79a5943a9b67dd57551ac7590b2fe31f
#
_cell.length_a   1.000
_cell.length_b   1.000
_cell.length_c   1.000
_cell.angle_alpha   90.00
_cell.angle_beta   90.00
_cell.angle_gamma   90.00
#
_symmetry.space_group_name_H-M   'P 1'
#
loop_
_entity.id
_entity.type
_entity.pdbx_description
1 polymer ?
#
loop_
_entity_poly.entity_id
_entity_poly.type
_entity_poly.pdbx_seq_one_letter_code
_entity_poly.pdbx_strand_id
1 'polypeptide(L)'
;MSMELEKTAFEWMADHRRLKKIMNANRNKEDSVIYMFLDFDGVINIFLLEGTPEYEKALAKKEFDFANRECVQRFNRFMADYPDVKVVVSSSWRYAGLPYCQDYLEKAGMDPKIRLELQTDSHTMKPRELHITDFLFEHPDFKGFIIFDDMKMPHLDDYLVRTDCLVGWNDERDAYARKILEKYI
;
A
#
# COMPACT_ATOMS: atom_id res chain seq x y z
N MET A 1 15.18 -25.79 8.17
CA MET A 1 14.81 -24.55 7.48
C MET A 1 13.59 -23.99 8.19
N SER A 2 13.75 -22.85 8.85
CA SER A 2 13.02 -22.38 10.03
C SER A 2 11.53 -22.14 9.81
N MET A 3 10.75 -22.80 10.66
CA MET A 3 9.32 -22.60 10.92
C MET A 3 9.11 -21.40 11.89
N GLU A 4 9.67 -20.23 11.60
CA GLU A 4 9.65 -19.09 12.55
C GLU A 4 8.92 -17.84 12.04
N LEU A 5 7.89 -17.96 11.20
CA LEU A 5 7.28 -16.77 10.57
C LEU A 5 5.78 -16.61 10.84
N GLU A 6 5.18 -17.42 11.69
CA GLU A 6 3.77 -17.23 12.07
C GLU A 6 3.67 -16.82 13.54
N LYS A 7 3.28 -15.57 13.76
CA LYS A 7 2.91 -15.10 15.11
C LYS A 7 1.68 -15.84 15.60
N THR A 8 1.65 -16.16 16.88
CA THR A 8 0.47 -16.69 17.55
C THR A 8 -0.63 -15.63 17.63
N ALA A 9 -1.89 -16.05 17.80
CA ALA A 9 -3.00 -15.14 18.02
C ALA A 9 -2.76 -14.18 19.21
N PHE A 10 -2.08 -14.64 20.26
CA PHE A 10 -1.74 -13.83 21.43
C PHE A 10 -0.72 -12.72 21.08
N GLU A 11 0.30 -13.02 20.29
CA GLU A 11 1.28 -12.03 19.82
C GLU A 11 0.62 -10.98 18.92
N TRP A 12 -0.26 -11.38 18.01
CA TRP A 12 -1.04 -10.45 17.20
C TRP A 12 -1.93 -9.54 18.05
N MET A 13 -2.59 -10.07 19.08
CA MET A 13 -3.36 -9.25 20.01
C MET A 13 -2.50 -8.26 20.79
N ALA A 14 -1.27 -8.63 21.12
CA ALA A 14 -0.32 -7.72 21.77
C ALA A 14 0.12 -6.60 20.82
N ASP A 15 0.42 -6.94 19.57
CA ASP A 15 0.79 -5.99 18.52
C ASP A 15 -0.36 -4.99 18.26
N HIS A 16 -1.59 -5.45 18.11
CA HIS A 16 -2.75 -4.58 17.95
C HIS A 16 -2.91 -3.58 19.10
N ARG A 17 -2.74 -4.03 20.34
CA ARG A 17 -2.77 -3.14 21.51
C ARG A 17 -1.66 -2.11 21.46
N ARG A 18 -0.45 -2.52 21.03
CA ARG A 18 0.70 -1.63 20.89
C ARG A 18 0.46 -0.60 19.79
N LEU A 19 -0.02 -1.00 18.61
CA LEU A 19 -0.37 -0.09 17.52
C LEU A 19 -1.40 0.96 17.96
N LYS A 20 -2.51 0.53 18.59
CA LYS A 20 -3.53 1.43 19.12
C LYS A 20 -2.98 2.39 20.17
N LYS A 21 -2.06 1.93 21.04
CA LYS A 21 -1.41 2.79 22.04
C LYS A 21 -0.55 3.87 21.37
N ILE A 22 0.23 3.51 20.34
CA ILE A 22 1.05 4.46 19.58
C ILE A 22 0.16 5.49 18.90
N MET A 23 -0.86 5.06 18.14
CA MET A 23 -1.79 5.96 17.45
C MET A 23 -2.47 6.94 18.41
N ASN A 24 -2.95 6.45 19.55
CA ASN A 24 -3.58 7.31 20.56
C ASN A 24 -2.61 8.33 21.18
N ALA A 25 -1.35 7.92 21.40
CA ALA A 25 -0.31 8.80 21.93
C ALA A 25 0.10 9.91 20.95
N ASN A 26 -0.10 9.68 19.67
CA ASN A 26 0.30 10.60 18.59
C ASN A 26 -0.88 11.40 18.00
N ARG A 27 -2.12 11.08 18.36
CA ARG A 27 -3.34 11.61 17.75
C ARG A 27 -3.36 13.13 17.59
N ASN A 28 -2.86 13.85 18.59
CA ASN A 28 -2.89 15.31 18.64
C ASN A 28 -1.48 15.94 18.52
N LYS A 29 -0.47 15.19 18.11
CA LYS A 29 0.85 15.74 17.90
C LYS A 29 0.98 16.30 16.50
N GLU A 30 1.50 17.51 16.37
CA GLU A 30 1.69 18.19 15.08
C GLU A 30 2.62 17.42 14.13
N ASP A 31 3.68 16.81 14.67
CA ASP A 31 4.67 16.06 13.90
C ASP A 31 4.26 14.61 13.57
N SER A 32 3.05 14.19 13.98
CA SER A 32 2.61 12.82 13.71
C SER A 32 2.15 12.64 12.27
N VAL A 33 2.45 11.49 11.71
CA VAL A 33 2.19 11.18 10.31
C VAL A 33 1.07 10.16 10.13
N ILE A 34 0.52 10.08 8.92
CA ILE A 34 -0.31 8.96 8.47
C ILE A 34 0.49 8.23 7.38
N TYR A 35 0.68 6.92 7.54
CA TYR A 35 1.34 6.10 6.54
C TYR A 35 0.32 5.43 5.61
N MET A 36 0.62 5.44 4.31
CA MET A 36 -0.06 4.63 3.30
C MET A 36 0.88 3.55 2.83
N PHE A 37 0.59 2.30 3.16
CA PHE A 37 1.30 1.16 2.58
C PHE A 37 0.69 0.84 1.21
N LEU A 38 1.52 0.89 0.18
CA LEU A 38 1.09 0.74 -1.21
C LEU A 38 1.70 -0.50 -1.84
N ASP A 39 0.84 -1.45 -2.25
CA ASP A 39 1.21 -2.46 -3.23
C ASP A 39 1.01 -1.93 -4.65
N PHE A 40 1.69 -2.53 -5.61
CA PHE A 40 1.56 -2.18 -7.03
C PHE A 40 0.69 -3.19 -7.76
N ASP A 41 1.03 -4.47 -7.66
CA ASP A 41 0.31 -5.54 -8.36
C ASP A 41 -1.07 -5.75 -7.71
N GLY A 42 -2.12 -5.71 -8.51
CA GLY A 42 -3.48 -5.77 -8.03
C GLY A 42 -4.04 -4.46 -7.44
N VAL A 43 -3.24 -3.37 -7.36
CA VAL A 43 -3.66 -2.05 -6.86
C VAL A 43 -3.54 -0.99 -7.97
N ILE A 44 -2.32 -0.72 -8.39
CA ILE A 44 -1.98 0.20 -9.50
C ILE A 44 -1.88 -0.57 -10.81
N ASN A 45 -1.26 -1.75 -10.76
CA ASN A 45 -1.17 -2.68 -11.86
C ASN A 45 -2.40 -3.61 -11.83
N ILE A 46 -3.03 -3.83 -12.97
CA ILE A 46 -4.11 -4.80 -13.11
C ILE A 46 -3.65 -5.98 -13.97
N PHE A 47 -4.15 -7.16 -13.65
CA PHE A 47 -3.90 -8.33 -14.48
C PHE A 47 -4.88 -8.36 -15.65
N LEU A 48 -4.35 -8.46 -16.88
CA LEU A 48 -5.14 -8.62 -18.08
C LEU A 48 -5.48 -10.10 -18.27
N LEU A 49 -6.74 -10.43 -18.40
CA LEU A 49 -7.19 -11.80 -18.68
C LEU A 49 -6.97 -12.15 -20.15
N GLU A 50 -6.35 -13.30 -20.40
CA GLU A 50 -6.19 -13.86 -21.73
C GLU A 50 -7.56 -13.97 -22.46
N GLY A 51 -7.59 -13.57 -23.74
CA GLY A 51 -8.80 -13.56 -24.54
C GLY A 51 -9.71 -12.34 -24.34
N THR A 52 -9.34 -11.38 -23.48
CA THR A 52 -10.02 -10.08 -23.42
C THR A 52 -9.51 -9.12 -24.51
N PRO A 53 -10.32 -8.15 -24.98
CA PRO A 53 -9.88 -7.16 -25.97
C PRO A 53 -8.64 -6.37 -25.49
N GLU A 54 -8.53 -6.10 -24.21
CA GLU A 54 -7.43 -5.38 -23.58
C GLU A 54 -6.14 -6.23 -23.64
N TYR A 55 -6.24 -7.52 -23.34
CA TYR A 55 -5.12 -8.47 -23.44
C TYR A 55 -4.63 -8.59 -24.88
N GLU A 56 -5.54 -8.81 -25.85
CA GLU A 56 -5.21 -8.93 -27.26
C GLU A 56 -4.56 -7.65 -27.80
N LYS A 57 -5.01 -6.49 -27.34
CA LYS A 57 -4.42 -5.19 -27.70
C LYS A 57 -3.01 -5.04 -27.13
N ALA A 58 -2.79 -5.43 -25.89
CA ALA A 58 -1.46 -5.42 -25.25
C ALA A 58 -0.51 -6.39 -25.96
N LEU A 59 -0.98 -7.59 -26.27
CA LEU A 59 -0.23 -8.62 -27.00
C LEU A 59 0.19 -8.13 -28.40
N ALA A 60 -0.72 -7.51 -29.15
CA ALA A 60 -0.47 -6.98 -30.48
C ALA A 60 0.59 -5.87 -30.47
N LYS A 61 0.60 -5.05 -29.44
CA LYS A 61 1.57 -3.95 -29.27
C LYS A 61 2.89 -4.40 -28.67
N LYS A 62 2.99 -5.61 -28.13
CA LYS A 62 4.09 -6.10 -27.29
C LYS A 62 4.36 -5.18 -26.07
N GLU A 63 3.35 -4.47 -25.65
CA GLU A 63 3.37 -3.54 -24.52
C GLU A 63 2.51 -4.13 -23.41
N PHE A 64 3.14 -4.87 -22.50
CA PHE A 64 2.53 -5.23 -21.22
C PHE A 64 2.85 -4.14 -20.21
N ASP A 65 2.23 -2.98 -20.43
CA ASP A 65 2.19 -1.95 -19.39
C ASP A 65 1.10 -2.35 -18.40
N PHE A 66 1.52 -2.86 -17.26
CA PHE A 66 0.63 -3.36 -16.22
C PHE A 66 -0.04 -2.22 -15.45
N ALA A 67 0.54 -1.01 -15.46
CA ALA A 67 -0.03 0.11 -14.75
C ALA A 67 -1.33 0.58 -15.39
N ASN A 68 -2.41 0.50 -14.63
CA ASN A 68 -3.69 1.01 -15.06
C ASN A 68 -3.74 2.53 -14.86
N ARG A 69 -3.93 3.27 -15.96
CA ARG A 69 -3.94 4.74 -15.95
C ARG A 69 -4.99 5.32 -15.01
N GLU A 70 -6.16 4.70 -14.89
CA GLU A 70 -7.21 5.17 -14.00
C GLU A 70 -6.84 4.96 -12.53
N CYS A 71 -6.20 3.84 -12.19
CA CYS A 71 -5.69 3.60 -10.84
C CYS A 71 -4.63 4.65 -10.47
N VAL A 72 -3.69 4.95 -11.38
CA VAL A 72 -2.67 6.00 -11.17
C VAL A 72 -3.32 7.37 -10.99
N GLN A 73 -4.34 7.71 -11.79
CA GLN A 73 -5.05 8.98 -11.63
C GLN A 73 -5.82 9.08 -10.30
N ARG A 74 -6.39 7.97 -9.81
CA ARG A 74 -7.01 7.95 -8.47
C ARG A 74 -5.97 8.14 -7.38
N PHE A 75 -4.84 7.46 -7.48
CA PHE A 75 -3.72 7.66 -6.57
C PHE A 75 -3.28 9.13 -6.55
N ASN A 76 -3.09 9.78 -7.71
CA ASN A 76 -2.74 11.21 -7.79
C ASN A 76 -3.77 12.10 -7.08
N ARG A 77 -5.07 11.87 -7.34
CA ARG A 77 -6.14 12.64 -6.68
C ARG A 77 -6.16 12.42 -5.17
N PHE A 78 -6.01 11.16 -4.74
CA PHE A 78 -5.97 10.82 -3.33
C PHE A 78 -4.80 11.54 -2.62
N MET A 79 -3.61 11.51 -3.20
CA MET A 79 -2.45 12.21 -2.64
C MET A 79 -2.57 13.73 -2.68
N ALA A 80 -3.28 14.29 -3.66
CA ALA A 80 -3.58 15.73 -3.69
C ALA A 80 -4.56 16.15 -2.59
N ASP A 81 -5.54 15.29 -2.27
CA ASP A 81 -6.51 15.53 -1.19
C ASP A 81 -5.90 15.32 0.22
N TYR A 82 -4.85 14.49 0.31
CA TYR A 82 -4.17 14.12 1.56
C TYR A 82 -2.65 14.32 1.49
N PRO A 83 -2.17 15.57 1.33
CA PRO A 83 -0.75 15.86 1.10
C PRO A 83 0.19 15.47 2.25
N ASP A 84 -0.36 15.30 3.46
CA ASP A 84 0.41 14.92 4.66
C ASP A 84 0.54 13.40 4.83
N VAL A 85 -0.09 12.60 3.96
CA VAL A 85 0.06 11.15 3.96
C VAL A 85 1.40 10.77 3.33
N LYS A 86 2.18 9.95 4.02
CA LYS A 86 3.46 9.43 3.53
C LYS A 86 3.29 8.04 2.93
N VAL A 87 3.70 7.89 1.67
CA VAL A 87 3.63 6.61 0.97
C VAL A 87 4.80 5.72 1.38
N VAL A 88 4.49 4.48 1.76
CA VAL A 88 5.44 3.40 2.06
C VAL A 88 5.25 2.28 1.06
N VAL A 89 6.24 2.02 0.22
CA VAL A 89 6.17 0.92 -0.74
C VAL A 89 6.25 -0.42 0.02
N SER A 90 5.15 -1.18 0.03
CA SER A 90 5.07 -2.52 0.62
C SER A 90 5.06 -3.63 -0.44
N SER A 91 5.00 -3.26 -1.70
CA SER A 91 5.04 -4.14 -2.86
C SER A 91 6.33 -4.95 -2.94
N SER A 92 6.28 -6.12 -3.59
CA SER A 92 7.48 -6.87 -3.99
C SER A 92 8.41 -6.06 -4.91
N TRP A 93 7.89 -5.05 -5.59
CA TRP A 93 8.69 -4.11 -6.42
C TRP A 93 9.75 -3.35 -5.62
N ARG A 94 9.61 -3.23 -4.29
CA ARG A 94 10.62 -2.62 -3.40
C ARG A 94 11.99 -3.30 -3.50
N TYR A 95 12.05 -4.57 -3.94
CA TYR A 95 13.32 -5.26 -4.15
C TYR A 95 14.16 -4.66 -5.29
N ALA A 96 13.53 -3.95 -6.23
CA ALA A 96 14.22 -3.19 -7.27
C ALA A 96 14.68 -1.80 -6.80
N GLY A 97 14.25 -1.38 -5.60
CA GLY A 97 14.57 -0.10 -4.96
C GLY A 97 13.60 1.03 -5.29
N LEU A 98 13.52 2.01 -4.38
CA LEU A 98 12.63 3.16 -4.51
C LEU A 98 12.84 3.99 -5.80
N PRO A 99 14.08 4.22 -6.29
CA PRO A 99 14.27 4.96 -7.54
C PRO A 99 13.61 4.27 -8.74
N TYR A 100 13.65 2.93 -8.79
CA TYR A 100 12.98 2.17 -9.83
C TYR A 100 11.45 2.27 -9.70
N CYS A 101 10.92 2.16 -8.49
CA CYS A 101 9.49 2.31 -8.22
C CYS A 101 8.98 3.71 -8.61
N GLN A 102 9.74 4.75 -8.28
CA GLN A 102 9.43 6.14 -8.62
C GLN A 102 9.38 6.33 -10.15
N ASP A 103 10.43 5.93 -10.85
CA ASP A 103 10.52 6.05 -12.32
C ASP A 103 9.39 5.28 -13.02
N TYR A 104 9.07 4.09 -12.53
CA TYR A 104 7.97 3.28 -13.05
C TYR A 104 6.61 3.99 -12.92
N LEU A 105 6.28 4.48 -11.73
CA LEU A 105 4.98 5.14 -11.51
C LEU A 105 4.91 6.51 -12.21
N GLU A 106 6.01 7.27 -12.30
CA GLU A 106 6.04 8.52 -13.07
C GLU A 106 5.80 8.27 -14.56
N LYS A 107 6.40 7.23 -15.15
CA LYS A 107 6.11 6.80 -16.53
C LYS A 107 4.67 6.36 -16.73
N ALA A 108 4.06 5.78 -15.70
CA ALA A 108 2.64 5.42 -15.71
C ALA A 108 1.70 6.61 -15.50
N GLY A 109 2.23 7.82 -15.22
CA GLY A 109 1.47 9.05 -15.06
C GLY A 109 1.27 9.52 -13.62
N MET A 110 2.04 9.01 -12.68
CA MET A 110 2.08 9.55 -11.30
C MET A 110 2.57 11.01 -11.33
N ASP A 111 1.93 11.86 -10.51
CA ASP A 111 2.38 13.25 -10.34
C ASP A 111 3.82 13.25 -9.76
N PRO A 112 4.79 13.89 -10.44
CA PRO A 112 6.18 13.91 -9.99
C PRO A 112 6.41 14.65 -8.66
N LYS A 113 5.40 15.34 -8.13
CA LYS A 113 5.43 15.90 -6.78
C LYS A 113 5.27 14.82 -5.69
N ILE A 114 4.66 13.68 -6.02
CA ILE A 114 4.55 12.55 -5.11
C ILE A 114 5.90 11.85 -5.05
N ARG A 115 6.47 11.72 -3.85
CA ARG A 115 7.77 11.09 -3.63
C ARG A 115 7.64 9.79 -2.85
N LEU A 116 8.25 8.74 -3.40
CA LEU A 116 8.38 7.45 -2.74
C LEU A 116 9.70 7.43 -1.96
N GLU A 117 9.64 7.78 -0.69
CA GLU A 117 10.83 7.91 0.15
C GLU A 117 10.97 6.76 1.16
N LEU A 118 9.91 5.98 1.35
CA LEU A 118 9.82 4.93 2.35
C LEU A 118 9.42 3.60 1.72
N GLN A 119 9.97 2.53 2.25
CA GLN A 119 9.59 1.16 1.90
C GLN A 119 9.69 0.25 3.13
N THR A 120 8.93 -0.86 3.13
CA THR A 120 9.13 -1.93 4.10
C THR A 120 10.44 -2.68 3.82
N ASP A 121 10.94 -3.44 4.83
CA ASP A 121 12.19 -4.20 4.68
C ASP A 121 12.21 -5.04 3.40
N SER A 122 13.32 -4.95 2.66
CA SER A 122 13.59 -5.68 1.41
C SER A 122 14.65 -6.78 1.56
N HIS A 123 15.15 -7.04 2.76
CA HIS A 123 16.24 -7.99 3.01
C HIS A 123 15.75 -9.32 3.58
N THR A 124 14.52 -9.35 4.11
CA THR A 124 13.95 -10.56 4.73
C THR A 124 12.71 -11.04 3.99
N MET A 125 12.52 -12.36 3.99
CA MET A 125 11.31 -13.01 3.45
C MET A 125 10.34 -13.24 4.60
N LYS A 126 9.35 -12.34 4.75
CA LYS A 126 8.28 -12.43 5.76
C LYS A 126 6.91 -12.24 5.10
N PRO A 127 5.83 -12.69 5.70
CA PRO A 127 4.47 -12.27 5.33
C PRO A 127 4.34 -10.75 5.32
N ARG A 128 3.56 -10.20 4.40
CA ARG A 128 3.42 -8.75 4.22
C ARG A 128 2.91 -8.05 5.48
N GLU A 129 1.98 -8.65 6.20
CA GLU A 129 1.50 -8.13 7.49
C GLU A 129 2.64 -7.90 8.51
N LEU A 130 3.62 -8.81 8.56
CA LEU A 130 4.78 -8.67 9.44
C LEU A 130 5.70 -7.55 8.99
N HIS A 131 5.95 -7.40 7.68
CA HIS A 131 6.74 -6.28 7.17
C HIS A 131 6.11 -4.93 7.51
N ILE A 132 4.78 -4.82 7.36
CA ILE A 132 4.04 -3.61 7.71
C ILE A 132 4.12 -3.34 9.22
N THR A 133 3.88 -4.36 10.04
CA THR A 133 3.89 -4.24 11.50
C THR A 133 5.28 -3.88 12.02
N ASP A 134 6.34 -4.49 11.49
CA ASP A 134 7.72 -4.19 11.86
C ASP A 134 8.07 -2.75 11.48
N PHE A 135 7.72 -2.30 10.27
CA PHE A 135 7.90 -0.91 9.84
C PHE A 135 7.23 0.08 10.80
N LEU A 136 5.98 -0.18 11.19
CA LEU A 136 5.24 0.68 12.12
C LEU A 136 5.87 0.73 13.51
N PHE A 137 6.49 -0.34 13.96
CA PHE A 137 7.20 -0.36 15.25
C PHE A 137 8.57 0.32 15.21
N GLU A 138 9.21 0.34 14.05
CA GLU A 138 10.45 1.07 13.80
C GLU A 138 10.22 2.58 13.59
N HIS A 139 9.01 2.98 13.16
CA HIS A 139 8.61 4.36 12.90
C HIS A 139 7.39 4.74 13.77
N PRO A 140 7.54 4.88 15.10
CA PRO A 140 6.42 5.04 16.04
C PRO A 140 5.83 6.46 16.09
N ASP A 141 6.04 7.27 15.07
CA ASP A 141 5.56 8.65 14.93
C ASP A 141 4.17 8.76 14.27
N PHE A 142 3.54 7.64 13.93
CA PHE A 142 2.26 7.63 13.21
C PHE A 142 1.05 7.82 14.14
N LYS A 143 0.07 8.59 13.68
CA LYS A 143 -1.28 8.73 14.28
C LYS A 143 -2.33 7.86 13.60
N GLY A 144 -2.01 7.29 12.44
CA GLY A 144 -2.87 6.38 11.67
C GLY A 144 -2.13 5.77 10.50
N PHE A 145 -2.71 4.74 9.90
CA PHE A 145 -2.20 4.17 8.68
C PHE A 145 -3.31 3.51 7.87
N ILE A 146 -3.05 3.31 6.59
CA ILE A 146 -3.92 2.65 5.64
C ILE A 146 -3.08 1.74 4.73
N ILE A 147 -3.66 0.66 4.28
CA ILE A 147 -3.00 -0.33 3.42
C ILE A 147 -3.81 -0.49 2.14
N PHE A 148 -3.17 -0.37 0.98
CA PHE A 148 -3.75 -0.76 -0.31
C PHE A 148 -3.04 -2.00 -0.82
N ASP A 149 -3.77 -3.10 -0.93
CA ASP A 149 -3.21 -4.40 -1.29
C ASP A 149 -4.33 -5.33 -1.79
N ASP A 150 -4.07 -6.28 -2.67
CA ASP A 150 -5.02 -7.29 -3.12
C ASP A 150 -5.00 -8.55 -2.21
N MET A 151 -3.96 -8.70 -1.41
CA MET A 151 -3.80 -9.82 -0.48
C MET A 151 -4.71 -9.67 0.75
N LYS A 152 -5.08 -10.80 1.32
CA LYS A 152 -5.75 -10.83 2.63
C LYS A 152 -4.73 -10.58 3.74
N MET A 153 -5.10 -9.72 4.67
CA MET A 153 -4.33 -9.40 5.88
C MET A 153 -5.26 -9.46 7.10
N PRO A 154 -5.60 -10.66 7.59
CA PRO A 154 -6.63 -10.82 8.62
C PRO A 154 -6.33 -10.10 9.93
N HIS A 155 -5.04 -9.86 10.22
CA HIS A 155 -4.62 -9.14 11.42
C HIS A 155 -4.53 -7.62 11.24
N LEU A 156 -4.64 -7.11 10.01
CA LEU A 156 -4.63 -5.68 9.67
C LEU A 156 -5.88 -5.27 8.86
N ASP A 157 -6.93 -6.09 8.87
CA ASP A 157 -8.14 -5.92 8.05
C ASP A 157 -8.85 -4.59 8.30
N ASP A 158 -8.84 -4.09 9.55
CA ASP A 158 -9.40 -2.77 9.92
C ASP A 158 -8.76 -1.58 9.17
N TYR A 159 -7.58 -1.77 8.61
CA TYR A 159 -6.76 -0.76 7.93
C TYR A 159 -6.60 -1.06 6.43
N LEU A 160 -7.07 -2.22 5.97
CA LEU A 160 -6.86 -2.73 4.63
C LEU A 160 -7.95 -2.26 3.66
N VAL A 161 -7.55 -1.55 2.63
CA VAL A 161 -8.33 -1.34 1.42
C VAL A 161 -7.97 -2.46 0.45
N ARG A 162 -8.70 -3.56 0.58
CA ARG A 162 -8.44 -4.72 -0.25
C ARG A 162 -8.98 -4.50 -1.66
N THR A 163 -8.10 -4.56 -2.64
CA THR A 163 -8.44 -4.45 -4.05
C THR A 163 -8.69 -5.83 -4.68
N ASP A 164 -9.09 -5.81 -5.93
CA ASP A 164 -9.19 -6.99 -6.81
C ASP A 164 -8.13 -6.87 -7.91
N CYS A 165 -7.32 -7.91 -8.10
CA CYS A 165 -6.20 -7.88 -9.04
C CYS A 165 -6.60 -7.63 -10.51
N LEU A 166 -7.86 -7.83 -10.88
CA LEU A 166 -8.40 -7.56 -12.22
C LEU A 166 -8.96 -6.14 -12.37
N VAL A 167 -9.21 -5.45 -11.26
CA VAL A 167 -9.87 -4.14 -11.22
C VAL A 167 -8.96 -3.06 -10.66
N GLY A 168 -8.11 -3.40 -9.69
CA GLY A 168 -7.23 -2.48 -9.00
C GLY A 168 -7.96 -1.48 -8.10
N TRP A 169 -7.39 -0.29 -7.96
CA TRP A 169 -7.96 0.81 -7.18
C TRP A 169 -9.09 1.49 -7.93
N ASN A 170 -10.33 1.20 -7.58
CA ASN A 170 -11.54 1.74 -8.15
C ASN A 170 -12.23 2.76 -7.22
N ASP A 171 -13.35 3.35 -7.66
CA ASP A 171 -14.08 4.38 -6.91
C ASP A 171 -14.64 3.87 -5.58
N GLU A 172 -15.07 2.60 -5.51
CA GLU A 172 -15.55 1.98 -4.27
C GLU A 172 -14.42 1.89 -3.24
N ARG A 173 -13.22 1.47 -3.67
CA ARG A 173 -12.04 1.34 -2.82
C ARG A 173 -11.50 2.71 -2.40
N ASP A 174 -11.58 3.71 -3.28
CA ASP A 174 -11.27 5.10 -2.95
C ASP A 174 -12.18 5.63 -1.84
N ALA A 175 -13.49 5.47 -1.99
CA ALA A 175 -14.45 5.89 -0.99
C ALA A 175 -14.25 5.17 0.36
N TYR A 176 -13.90 3.88 0.35
CA TYR A 176 -13.61 3.13 1.55
C TYR A 176 -12.31 3.60 2.23
N ALA A 177 -11.27 3.88 1.45
CA ALA A 177 -10.01 4.42 1.93
C ALA A 177 -10.21 5.75 2.68
N ARG A 178 -11.02 6.64 2.11
CA ARG A 178 -11.35 7.94 2.73
C ARG A 178 -12.03 7.77 4.09
N LYS A 179 -12.95 6.82 4.23
CA LYS A 179 -13.59 6.50 5.53
C LYS A 179 -12.60 5.98 6.58
N ILE A 180 -11.56 5.25 6.16
CA ILE A 180 -10.51 4.83 7.08
C ILE A 180 -9.71 6.05 7.55
N LEU A 181 -9.32 6.95 6.63
CA LEU A 181 -8.52 8.13 6.95
C LEU A 181 -9.27 9.15 7.82
N GLU A 182 -10.58 9.32 7.63
CA GLU A 182 -11.42 10.22 8.46
C GLU A 182 -11.29 9.99 9.97
N LYS A 183 -10.81 8.80 10.36
CA LYS A 183 -10.56 8.48 11.77
C LYS A 183 -9.32 9.16 12.35
N TYR A 184 -8.43 9.66 11.48
CA TYR A 184 -7.08 10.13 11.84
C TYR A 184 -6.80 11.60 11.48
N ILE A 185 -7.71 12.25 10.78
CA ILE A 185 -7.62 13.64 10.33
C ILE A 185 -8.31 14.58 11.30
#